data_bb84f177e74612eba79db6b9cd6d1784
#
_entry.id   bb84f177e74612eba79db6b9cd6d1784
#
_cell.length_a   1.000
_cell.length_b   1.000
_cell.length_c   1.000
_cell.angle_alpha   90.00
_cell.angle_beta   90.00
_cell.angle_gamma   90.00
#
_symmetry.space_group_name_H-M   'P 1'
#
loop_
_entity.id
_entity.type
_entity.pdbx_description
1 polymer ?
#
loop_
_entity_poly.entity_id
_entity_poly.type
_entity_poly.pdbx_seq_one_letter_code
_entity_poly.pdbx_strand_id
1 'polypeptide(L)'
;GHSVASHTVTHRRLTTLERSERQREIVESRAQLEAAGFAVRGFRAPSFGIDLESLELIAAAGYEYDSSVLRTAQIAGLGAPADRPRGPHRLLNGQPLLEWPVPVSDSWLPPFHPSYSLVVGDWLFRRGIRRAAQDGTPLVVLFHLTDFSEPLPKAWLRGWQQQLFTLSYLSAASKQA
;
A
#
# COMPACT_ATOMS: atom_id res chain seq x y z
N GLY A 1 19.61 -2.93 6.57
CA GLY A 1 19.19 -3.67 5.39
C GLY A 1 17.75 -3.35 5.01
N HIS A 2 17.35 -3.77 3.80
CA HIS A 2 15.99 -3.64 3.31
C HIS A 2 15.29 -5.00 3.35
N SER A 3 13.98 -5.03 3.56
CA SER A 3 13.15 -6.23 3.38
C SER A 3 12.40 -6.14 2.06
N VAL A 4 12.25 -7.28 1.38
CA VAL A 4 11.44 -7.42 0.17
C VAL A 4 10.08 -7.95 0.57
N ALA A 5 9.01 -7.32 0.08
CA ALA A 5 7.64 -7.76 0.24
C ALA A 5 6.99 -8.00 -1.13
N SER A 6 5.98 -8.86 -1.17
CA SER A 6 5.27 -9.18 -2.40
C SER A 6 4.21 -8.12 -2.74
N HIS A 7 3.98 -7.96 -4.05
CA HIS A 7 2.98 -7.02 -4.58
C HIS A 7 2.22 -7.60 -5.78
N THR A 8 1.91 -8.91 -5.72
CA THR A 8 1.36 -9.74 -6.80
C THR A 8 2.33 -9.97 -7.97
N VAL A 9 1.95 -10.83 -8.92
CA VAL A 9 2.74 -11.12 -10.13
C VAL A 9 2.50 -10.08 -11.21
N THR A 10 1.21 -9.79 -11.47
CA THR A 10 0.81 -8.97 -12.63
C THR A 10 0.35 -7.56 -12.27
N HIS A 11 0.43 -7.19 -11.00
CA HIS A 11 -0.03 -5.90 -10.47
C HIS A 11 -1.53 -5.65 -10.71
N ARG A 12 -2.33 -6.70 -10.85
CA ARG A 12 -3.79 -6.60 -10.95
C ARG A 12 -4.42 -6.40 -9.57
N ARG A 13 -5.48 -5.61 -9.52
CA ARG A 13 -6.23 -5.38 -8.28
C ARG A 13 -6.92 -6.68 -7.84
N LEU A 14 -6.61 -7.21 -6.65
CA LEU A 14 -7.10 -8.51 -6.19
C LEU A 14 -8.63 -8.61 -6.17
N THR A 15 -9.31 -7.58 -5.72
CA THR A 15 -10.80 -7.55 -5.62
C THR A 15 -11.51 -7.62 -6.97
N THR A 16 -10.81 -7.55 -8.10
CA THR A 16 -11.37 -7.69 -9.44
C THR A 16 -11.11 -9.07 -10.05
N LEU A 17 -10.43 -9.96 -9.31
CA LEU A 17 -10.06 -11.30 -9.77
C LEU A 17 -10.97 -12.36 -9.16
N GLU A 18 -11.14 -13.45 -9.88
CA GLU A 18 -11.73 -14.68 -9.34
C GLU A 18 -10.81 -15.27 -8.26
N ARG A 19 -11.39 -15.99 -7.30
CA ARG A 19 -10.65 -16.55 -6.15
C ARG A 19 -9.39 -17.32 -6.55
N SER A 20 -9.47 -18.17 -7.56
CA SER A 20 -8.34 -18.97 -8.04
C SER A 20 -7.21 -18.14 -8.64
N GLU A 21 -7.55 -17.10 -9.42
CA GLU A 21 -6.56 -16.16 -9.95
C GLU A 21 -5.92 -15.35 -8.82
N ARG A 22 -6.71 -14.89 -7.85
CA ARG A 22 -6.27 -14.15 -6.69
C ARG A 22 -5.28 -14.96 -5.86
N GLN A 23 -5.61 -16.23 -5.59
CA GLN A 23 -4.71 -17.16 -4.90
C GLN A 23 -3.40 -17.35 -5.67
N ARG A 24 -3.47 -17.51 -6.99
CA ARG A 24 -2.27 -17.63 -7.83
C ARG A 24 -1.39 -16.39 -7.76
N GLU A 25 -1.96 -15.20 -7.90
CA GLU A 25 -1.22 -13.92 -7.80
C GLU A 25 -0.47 -13.78 -6.46
N ILE A 26 -1.09 -14.23 -5.37
CA ILE A 26 -0.53 -14.15 -4.02
C ILE A 26 0.59 -15.20 -3.84
N VAL A 27 0.35 -16.45 -4.21
CA VAL A 27 1.29 -17.55 -3.97
C VAL A 27 2.49 -17.49 -4.92
N GLU A 28 2.24 -17.30 -6.23
CA GLU A 28 3.31 -17.29 -7.22
C GLU A 28 4.25 -16.08 -7.04
N SER A 29 3.72 -14.91 -6.65
CA SER A 29 4.58 -13.74 -6.42
C SER A 29 5.57 -13.97 -5.29
N ARG A 30 5.17 -14.66 -4.22
CA ARG A 30 6.07 -15.07 -3.15
C ARG A 30 7.12 -16.05 -3.66
N ALA A 31 6.67 -17.11 -4.33
CA ALA A 31 7.57 -18.16 -4.83
C ALA A 31 8.63 -17.61 -5.80
N GLN A 32 8.25 -16.68 -6.68
CA GLN A 32 9.19 -16.05 -7.62
C GLN A 32 10.26 -15.22 -6.90
N LEU A 33 9.87 -14.45 -5.89
CA LEU A 33 10.81 -13.65 -5.11
C LEU A 33 11.73 -14.54 -4.24
N GLU A 34 11.20 -15.61 -3.65
CA GLU A 34 11.98 -16.57 -2.87
C GLU A 34 12.97 -17.34 -3.77
N ALA A 35 12.56 -17.71 -4.99
CA ALA A 35 13.45 -18.30 -5.99
C ALA A 35 14.58 -17.35 -6.43
N ALA A 36 14.33 -16.04 -6.37
CA ALA A 36 15.34 -15.00 -6.61
C ALA A 36 16.24 -14.73 -5.38
N GLY A 37 16.08 -15.47 -4.29
CA GLY A 37 16.93 -15.41 -3.10
C GLY A 37 16.47 -14.44 -2.01
N PHE A 38 15.24 -13.91 -2.09
CA PHE A 38 14.71 -13.01 -1.08
C PHE A 38 13.89 -13.74 -0.02
N ALA A 39 14.05 -13.37 1.24
CA ALA A 39 13.15 -13.81 2.30
C ALA A 39 11.88 -12.92 2.28
N VAL A 40 10.78 -13.48 1.83
CA VAL A 40 9.52 -12.73 1.64
C VAL A 40 8.57 -12.99 2.81
N ARG A 41 8.36 -11.98 3.63
CA ARG A 41 7.50 -12.07 4.83
C ARG A 41 6.24 -11.20 4.72
N GLY A 42 6.26 -10.17 3.88
CA GLY A 42 5.20 -9.18 3.77
C GLY A 42 4.49 -9.16 2.44
N PHE A 43 3.28 -8.62 2.46
CA PHE A 43 2.45 -8.42 1.29
C PHE A 43 1.86 -7.01 1.25
N ARG A 44 1.63 -6.49 0.06
CA ARG A 44 0.78 -5.32 -0.21
C ARG A 44 -0.04 -5.55 -1.46
N ALA A 45 -1.36 -5.33 -1.38
CA ALA A 45 -2.23 -5.45 -2.55
C ALA A 45 -2.10 -4.23 -3.48
N PRO A 46 -2.04 -4.43 -4.80
CA PRO A 46 -2.07 -3.35 -5.78
C PRO A 46 -3.30 -2.45 -5.59
N SER A 47 -3.07 -1.13 -5.67
CA SER A 47 -4.12 -0.11 -5.50
C SER A 47 -4.94 -0.26 -4.21
N PHE A 48 -4.36 -0.89 -3.17
CA PHE A 48 -5.08 -1.19 -1.91
C PHE A 48 -6.38 -1.96 -2.14
N GLY A 49 -6.44 -2.74 -3.22
CA GLY A 49 -7.61 -3.55 -3.60
C GLY A 49 -7.68 -4.82 -2.78
N ILE A 50 -8.12 -4.71 -1.53
CA ILE A 50 -8.17 -5.77 -0.53
C ILE A 50 -9.58 -5.98 0.00
N ASP A 51 -9.91 -7.22 0.32
CA ASP A 51 -11.13 -7.65 0.99
C ASP A 51 -10.80 -8.78 1.98
N LEU A 52 -11.79 -9.22 2.73
CA LEU A 52 -11.62 -10.28 3.73
C LEU A 52 -11.07 -11.56 3.12
N GLU A 53 -11.61 -11.99 1.98
CA GLU A 53 -11.17 -13.20 1.29
C GLU A 53 -9.69 -13.10 0.85
N SER A 54 -9.26 -11.95 0.35
CA SER A 54 -7.86 -11.73 -0.01
C SER A 54 -6.94 -11.79 1.21
N LEU A 55 -7.36 -11.23 2.35
CA LEU A 55 -6.59 -11.30 3.60
C LEU A 55 -6.45 -12.75 4.10
N GLU A 56 -7.52 -13.55 4.01
CA GLU A 56 -7.48 -14.97 4.33
C GLU A 56 -6.52 -15.75 3.43
N LEU A 57 -6.52 -15.47 2.13
CA LEU A 57 -5.59 -16.07 1.16
C LEU A 57 -4.13 -15.66 1.44
N ILE A 58 -3.88 -14.42 1.80
CA ILE A 58 -2.56 -13.91 2.17
C ILE A 58 -2.07 -14.63 3.44
N ALA A 59 -2.92 -14.76 4.45
CA ALA A 59 -2.60 -15.49 5.68
C ALA A 59 -2.32 -16.98 5.40
N ALA A 60 -3.17 -17.62 4.58
CA ALA A 60 -3.01 -19.02 4.18
C ALA A 60 -1.73 -19.27 3.35
N ALA A 61 -1.27 -18.29 2.59
CA ALA A 61 -0.01 -18.32 1.86
C ALA A 61 1.22 -18.13 2.76
N GLY A 62 1.03 -17.97 4.08
CA GLY A 62 2.10 -17.88 5.08
C GLY A 62 2.83 -16.55 5.13
N TYR A 63 2.23 -15.46 4.65
CA TYR A 63 2.74 -14.13 4.92
C TYR A 63 2.59 -13.77 6.39
N GLU A 64 3.57 -13.10 6.95
CA GLU A 64 3.58 -12.71 8.37
C GLU A 64 2.89 -11.36 8.57
N TYR A 65 2.99 -10.47 7.59
CA TYR A 65 2.33 -9.17 7.64
C TYR A 65 1.77 -8.73 6.28
N ASP A 66 0.72 -7.92 6.35
CA ASP A 66 0.12 -7.19 5.23
C ASP A 66 0.16 -5.68 5.49
N SER A 67 0.13 -4.89 4.46
CA SER A 67 -0.01 -3.45 4.54
C SER A 67 -0.88 -2.93 3.39
N SER A 68 -2.10 -3.44 3.32
CA SER A 68 -3.05 -3.14 2.25
C SER A 68 -4.29 -2.39 2.74
N VAL A 69 -4.59 -2.46 4.04
CA VAL A 69 -5.82 -1.88 4.56
C VAL A 69 -5.64 -0.38 4.81
N LEU A 70 -6.36 0.41 4.03
CA LEU A 70 -6.54 1.83 4.35
C LEU A 70 -7.42 1.93 5.59
N ARG A 71 -6.98 2.66 6.60
CA ARG A 71 -7.70 2.75 7.88
C ARG A 71 -9.16 3.19 7.73
N THR A 72 -9.45 4.03 6.75
CA THR A 72 -10.81 4.53 6.47
C THR A 72 -11.63 3.65 5.52
N ALA A 73 -11.01 2.60 4.92
CA ALA A 73 -11.71 1.76 3.97
C ALA A 73 -12.79 0.90 4.65
N GLN A 74 -14.01 0.94 4.15
CA GLN A 74 -15.04 0.00 4.53
C GLN A 74 -14.78 -1.35 3.89
N ILE A 75 -14.50 -2.36 4.71
CA ILE A 75 -14.29 -3.75 4.26
C ILE A 75 -15.26 -4.62 5.01
N ALA A 76 -16.12 -5.33 4.26
CA ALA A 76 -17.08 -6.24 4.85
C ALA A 76 -16.38 -7.30 5.72
N GLY A 77 -16.90 -7.55 6.89
CA GLY A 77 -16.35 -8.52 7.84
C GLY A 77 -15.22 -8.01 8.76
N LEU A 78 -14.68 -6.79 8.54
CA LEU A 78 -13.60 -6.24 9.37
C LEU A 78 -14.04 -5.16 10.38
N GLY A 79 -15.31 -5.05 10.70
CA GLY A 79 -15.79 -4.01 11.59
C GLY A 79 -15.74 -2.59 11.02
N ALA A 80 -16.13 -1.61 11.83
CA ALA A 80 -16.14 -0.22 11.37
C ALA A 80 -14.71 0.36 11.28
N PRO A 81 -14.42 1.18 10.26
CA PRO A 81 -13.11 1.82 10.11
C PRO A 81 -12.67 2.64 11.35
N ALA A 82 -13.62 3.27 12.03
CA ALA A 82 -13.34 4.09 13.21
C ALA A 82 -12.77 3.28 14.39
N ASP A 83 -13.15 2.01 14.49
CA ASP A 83 -12.76 1.12 15.59
C ASP A 83 -11.40 0.44 15.35
N ARG A 84 -10.82 0.58 14.14
CA ARG A 84 -9.54 -0.04 13.81
C ARG A 84 -8.38 0.69 14.47
N PRO A 85 -7.43 -0.06 15.07
CA PRO A 85 -6.21 0.50 15.61
C PRO A 85 -5.43 1.29 14.56
N ARG A 86 -4.71 2.32 15.00
CA ARG A 86 -3.81 3.10 14.12
C ARG A 86 -2.48 2.41 13.88
N GLY A 87 -2.02 1.63 14.86
CA GLY A 87 -0.79 0.86 14.78
C GLY A 87 -0.99 -0.56 14.27
N PRO A 88 0.10 -1.34 14.19
CA PRO A 88 0.04 -2.74 13.77
C PRO A 88 -0.90 -3.55 14.65
N HIS A 89 -1.76 -4.35 14.02
CA HIS A 89 -2.74 -5.17 14.74
C HIS A 89 -3.16 -6.41 13.92
N ARG A 90 -3.79 -7.37 14.57
CA ARG A 90 -4.35 -8.55 13.88
C ARG A 90 -5.77 -8.23 13.42
N LEU A 91 -6.04 -8.46 12.13
CA LEU A 91 -7.38 -8.27 11.54
C LEU A 91 -8.23 -9.54 11.62
N LEU A 92 -7.60 -10.70 11.52
CA LEU A 92 -8.27 -11.99 11.43
C LEU A 92 -8.12 -12.74 12.76
N ASN A 93 -9.25 -13.13 13.34
CA ASN A 93 -9.25 -13.93 14.55
C ASN A 93 -8.58 -15.30 14.30
N GLY A 94 -7.65 -15.67 15.17
CA GLY A 94 -6.94 -16.96 15.07
C GLY A 94 -5.88 -17.05 13.98
N GLN A 95 -5.66 -16.01 13.17
CA GLN A 95 -4.64 -15.97 12.14
C GLN A 95 -3.42 -15.16 12.59
N PRO A 96 -2.19 -15.55 12.22
CA PRO A 96 -0.98 -14.84 12.62
C PRO A 96 -0.71 -13.55 11.84
N LEU A 97 -1.46 -13.29 10.76
CA LEU A 97 -1.24 -12.14 9.89
C LEU A 97 -1.37 -10.81 10.63
N LEU A 98 -0.32 -9.99 10.58
CA LEU A 98 -0.26 -8.67 11.18
C LEU A 98 -0.55 -7.61 10.12
N GLU A 99 -1.56 -6.81 10.30
CA GLU A 99 -1.81 -5.63 9.46
C GLU A 99 -1.00 -4.43 9.93
N TRP A 100 -0.28 -3.82 9.01
CA TRP A 100 0.33 -2.49 9.16
C TRP A 100 -0.52 -1.48 8.39
N PRO A 101 -1.49 -0.84 9.04
CA PRO A 101 -2.47 -0.02 8.33
C PRO A 101 -1.80 1.15 7.62
N VAL A 102 -2.22 1.38 6.39
CA VAL A 102 -1.77 2.55 5.65
C VAL A 102 -2.47 3.77 6.24
N PRO A 103 -1.70 4.74 6.78
CA PRO A 103 -2.29 5.90 7.38
C PRO A 103 -3.00 6.74 6.31
N VAL A 104 -4.19 7.17 6.64
CA VAL A 104 -4.95 8.14 5.89
C VAL A 104 -5.19 9.34 6.77
N SER A 105 -5.15 10.52 6.19
CA SER A 105 -5.60 11.73 6.88
C SER A 105 -7.11 11.62 7.18
N ASP A 106 -7.59 12.38 8.16
CA ASP A 106 -8.99 12.32 8.58
C ASP A 106 -9.94 12.49 7.38
N SER A 107 -10.87 11.60 7.31
CA SER A 107 -12.07 11.34 6.50
C SER A 107 -12.27 11.97 5.10
N TRP A 108 -11.72 13.13 4.77
CA TRP A 108 -11.93 13.80 3.47
C TRP A 108 -10.63 14.21 2.76
N LEU A 109 -9.48 14.12 3.44
CA LEU A 109 -8.18 14.42 2.85
C LEU A 109 -7.63 13.19 2.11
N PRO A 110 -6.76 13.38 1.10
CA PRO A 110 -6.09 12.28 0.42
C PRO A 110 -5.36 11.35 1.39
N PRO A 111 -5.14 10.07 1.04
CA PRO A 111 -4.26 9.21 1.80
C PRO A 111 -2.93 9.89 2.09
N PHE A 112 -2.33 9.59 3.24
CA PHE A 112 -1.02 10.10 3.61
C PHE A 112 0.05 9.48 2.70
N HIS A 113 0.21 10.10 1.55
CA HIS A 113 1.13 9.68 0.51
C HIS A 113 1.98 10.89 0.11
N PRO A 114 3.31 10.79 0.12
CA PRO A 114 4.19 11.91 -0.22
C PRO A 114 3.91 12.54 -1.58
N SER A 115 3.49 11.76 -2.57
CA SER A 115 3.11 12.30 -3.88
C SER A 115 2.01 13.37 -3.80
N TYR A 116 1.08 13.26 -2.83
CA TYR A 116 0.11 14.32 -2.62
C TYR A 116 0.72 15.59 -2.05
N SER A 117 1.79 15.46 -1.24
CA SER A 117 2.51 16.62 -0.72
C SER A 117 3.18 17.44 -1.82
N LEU A 118 3.62 16.78 -2.87
CA LEU A 118 4.17 17.46 -4.06
C LEU A 118 3.12 18.27 -4.85
N VAL A 119 1.84 17.98 -4.65
CA VAL A 119 0.74 18.67 -5.31
C VAL A 119 0.10 19.72 -4.41
N VAL A 120 -0.12 19.40 -3.13
CA VAL A 120 -0.86 20.24 -2.18
C VAL A 120 0.03 20.92 -1.14
N GLY A 121 1.35 20.69 -1.21
CA GLY A 121 2.33 21.22 -0.25
C GLY A 121 2.61 20.29 0.93
N ASP A 122 3.74 20.49 1.58
CA ASP A 122 4.29 19.61 2.62
C ASP A 122 3.52 19.67 3.97
N TRP A 123 2.61 20.62 4.13
CA TRP A 123 1.83 20.79 5.36
C TRP A 123 1.03 19.53 5.73
N LEU A 124 0.50 18.82 4.71
CA LEU A 124 -0.25 17.58 4.89
C LEU A 124 0.67 16.48 5.44
N PHE A 125 1.88 16.37 4.88
CA PHE A 125 2.89 15.42 5.31
C PHE A 125 3.35 15.72 6.76
N ARG A 126 3.70 16.98 7.05
CA ARG A 126 4.10 17.43 8.40
C ARG A 126 3.00 17.21 9.42
N ARG A 127 1.73 17.40 9.05
CA ARG A 127 0.58 17.13 9.91
C ARG A 127 0.48 15.64 10.24
N GLY A 128 0.64 14.76 9.24
CA GLY A 128 0.60 13.30 9.43
C GLY A 128 1.72 12.81 10.35
N ILE A 129 2.96 13.27 10.13
CA ILE A 129 4.11 12.94 10.99
C ILE A 129 3.87 13.39 12.43
N ARG A 130 3.45 14.64 12.63
CA ARG A 130 3.18 15.16 13.98
C ARG A 130 2.12 14.35 14.70
N ARG A 131 1.06 13.95 14.00
CA ARG A 131 0.00 13.15 14.59
C ARG A 131 0.49 11.74 14.94
N ALA A 132 1.22 11.07 14.06
CA ALA A 132 1.80 9.76 14.36
C ALA A 132 2.75 9.82 15.56
N ALA A 133 3.57 10.87 15.66
CA ALA A 133 4.46 11.09 16.80
C ALA A 133 3.67 11.31 18.11
N GLN A 134 2.57 12.07 18.09
CA GLN A 134 1.69 12.27 19.23
C GLN A 134 0.98 11.00 19.68
N ASP A 135 0.51 10.21 18.72
CA ASP A 135 -0.19 8.95 18.98
C ASP A 135 0.78 7.82 19.37
N GLY A 136 2.11 8.02 19.23
CA GLY A 136 3.13 6.98 19.45
C GLY A 136 3.02 5.79 18.49
N THR A 137 2.36 5.98 17.33
CA THR A 137 2.13 4.90 16.37
C THR A 137 3.19 4.89 15.28
N PRO A 138 3.64 3.70 14.83
CA PRO A 138 4.50 3.59 13.67
C PRO A 138 3.83 4.20 12.43
N LEU A 139 4.61 4.97 11.66
CA LEU A 139 4.14 5.60 10.45
C LEU A 139 4.59 4.78 9.22
N VAL A 140 3.62 4.25 8.48
CA VAL A 140 3.89 3.66 7.17
C VAL A 140 3.88 4.77 6.13
N VAL A 141 5.02 5.01 5.50
CA VAL A 141 5.15 6.00 4.42
C VAL A 141 5.31 5.24 3.10
N LEU A 142 4.52 5.60 2.11
CA LEU A 142 4.52 4.97 0.80
C LEU A 142 5.12 5.90 -0.25
N PHE A 143 6.10 5.39 -0.98
CA PHE A 143 6.67 6.04 -2.15
C PHE A 143 6.61 5.10 -3.35
N HIS A 144 6.50 5.67 -4.54
CA HIS A 144 6.76 4.99 -5.79
C HIS A 144 8.11 5.45 -6.36
N LEU A 145 8.74 4.64 -7.20
CA LEU A 145 9.98 5.05 -7.87
C LEU A 145 9.78 6.33 -8.70
N THR A 146 8.58 6.54 -9.22
CA THR A 146 8.19 7.74 -9.96
C THR A 146 8.21 9.01 -9.12
N ASP A 147 8.15 8.90 -7.79
CA ASP A 147 8.22 10.05 -6.88
C ASP A 147 9.64 10.66 -6.82
N PHE A 148 10.63 9.93 -7.31
CA PHE A 148 12.05 10.34 -7.31
C PHE A 148 12.65 10.44 -8.71
N SER A 149 11.95 9.97 -9.76
CA SER A 149 12.46 9.89 -11.12
C SER A 149 12.16 11.15 -11.93
N GLU A 150 12.90 11.32 -13.05
CA GLU A 150 12.48 12.24 -14.11
C GLU A 150 11.11 11.86 -14.67
N PRO A 151 10.41 12.80 -15.33
CA PRO A 151 9.14 12.52 -15.98
C PRO A 151 9.22 11.32 -16.92
N LEU A 152 8.22 10.44 -16.83
CA LEU A 152 8.11 9.34 -17.78
C LEU A 152 7.80 9.87 -19.19
N PRO A 153 8.33 9.22 -20.25
CA PRO A 153 7.99 9.58 -21.61
C PRO A 153 6.49 9.55 -21.85
N LYS A 154 5.93 10.60 -22.44
CA LYS A 154 4.47 10.71 -22.68
C LYS A 154 3.91 9.53 -23.47
N ALA A 155 4.68 8.93 -24.36
CA ALA A 155 4.29 7.75 -25.12
C ALA A 155 4.01 6.51 -24.25
N TRP A 156 4.52 6.46 -23.01
CA TRP A 156 4.30 5.36 -22.07
C TRP A 156 3.06 5.56 -21.21
N LEU A 157 2.46 6.75 -21.27
CA LEU A 157 1.34 7.12 -20.41
C LEU A 157 0.01 6.98 -21.15
N ARG A 158 -0.99 6.42 -20.48
CA ARG A 158 -2.35 6.21 -21.00
C ARG A 158 -3.25 7.45 -20.83
N GLY A 159 -2.68 8.64 -20.88
CA GLY A 159 -3.40 9.90 -20.76
C GLY A 159 -3.03 10.71 -19.52
N TRP A 160 -3.73 11.83 -19.34
CA TRP A 160 -3.44 12.82 -18.29
C TRP A 160 -3.56 12.28 -16.86
N GLN A 161 -4.47 11.34 -16.63
CA GLN A 161 -4.66 10.72 -15.30
C GLN A 161 -3.40 9.97 -14.87
N GLN A 162 -2.79 9.21 -15.79
CA GLN A 162 -1.55 8.49 -15.49
C GLN A 162 -0.37 9.44 -15.33
N GLN A 163 -0.33 10.52 -16.12
CA GLN A 163 0.66 11.58 -15.97
C GLN A 163 0.57 12.23 -14.58
N LEU A 164 -0.65 12.50 -14.11
CA LEU A 164 -0.90 13.05 -12.77
C LEU A 164 -0.46 12.06 -11.69
N PHE A 165 -0.88 10.80 -11.78
CA PHE A 165 -0.57 9.76 -10.79
C PHE A 165 0.94 9.50 -10.67
N THR A 166 1.67 9.52 -11.79
CA THR A 166 3.13 9.30 -11.81
C THR A 166 3.94 10.58 -11.60
N LEU A 167 3.28 11.72 -11.36
CA LEU A 167 3.92 13.05 -11.25
C LEU A 167 4.83 13.38 -12.44
N SER A 168 4.50 12.87 -13.63
CA SER A 168 5.31 13.05 -14.84
C SER A 168 5.22 14.47 -15.45
N TYR A 169 4.63 15.41 -14.74
CA TYR A 169 4.67 16.85 -15.03
C TYR A 169 5.72 17.59 -14.18
N LEU A 170 6.35 16.92 -13.22
CA LEU A 170 7.40 17.47 -12.36
C LEU A 170 8.75 16.85 -12.68
N SER A 171 9.81 17.66 -12.70
CA SER A 171 11.19 17.15 -12.80
C SER A 171 11.62 16.43 -11.53
N ALA A 172 12.65 15.58 -11.61
CA ALA A 172 13.24 14.94 -10.45
C ALA A 172 13.69 15.96 -9.40
N ALA A 173 14.32 17.04 -9.83
CA ALA A 173 14.74 18.12 -8.94
C ALA A 173 13.56 18.74 -8.17
N SER A 174 12.43 18.98 -8.85
CA SER A 174 11.21 19.51 -8.20
C SER A 174 10.57 18.53 -7.22
N LYS A 175 10.77 17.21 -7.41
CA LYS A 175 10.25 16.18 -6.52
C LYS A 175 11.11 15.98 -5.27
N GLN A 176 12.39 16.36 -5.34
CA GLN A 176 13.39 16.15 -4.28
C GLN A 176 13.63 17.40 -3.43
N ALA A 177 13.14 18.57 -3.86
CA ALA A 177 13.21 19.83 -3.12
C ALA A 177 12.18 19.88 -1.99
#